data_c1e496f2a23538c9e1cad87ddccd2afc
#
_entry.id   c1e496f2a23538c9e1cad87ddccd2afc
#
_cell.length_a   1.000
_cell.length_b   1.000
_cell.length_c   1.000
_cell.angle_alpha   90.00
_cell.angle_beta   90.00
_cell.angle_gamma   90.00
#
_symmetry.space_group_name_H-M   'P 1'
#
loop_
_entity.id
_entity.type
_entity.pdbx_description
1 polymer ?
#
loop_
_entity_poly.entity_id
_entity_poly.type
_entity_poly.pdbx_seq_one_letter_code
_entity_poly.pdbx_strand_id
1 'polypeptide(L)'
;RPTITTSSAVIAPSTNASFTLAGTNFVSVPIVELISSTGAITRASAVTFNSATSLTVTTNLAAGNYFVRVENNDGGAVRSTSAILAASAAPNWSTSAGSLGTIAAGATQSFTLLAYDDDSTAVTSYSLQSGSLPGGFSLTGDSSIGTISGTESGSSATTTYSFTIRATDNESQTTDRAFTI
;
A
#
# COMPACT_ATOMS: atom_id res chain seq x y z
N ARG A 1 -11.49 -10.09 30.21
CA ARG A 1 -11.87 -9.28 29.05
C ARG A 1 -10.67 -9.21 28.09
N PRO A 2 -10.85 -9.44 26.79
CA PRO A 2 -9.78 -9.32 25.81
C PRO A 2 -9.32 -7.86 25.64
N THR A 3 -8.08 -7.67 25.13
CA THR A 3 -7.57 -6.39 24.65
C THR A 3 -7.06 -6.55 23.21
N ILE A 4 -6.90 -5.46 22.48
CA ILE A 4 -6.30 -5.41 21.15
C ILE A 4 -5.06 -4.53 21.24
N THR A 5 -3.92 -5.02 20.77
CA THR A 5 -2.62 -4.31 20.73
C THR A 5 -2.14 -4.05 19.31
N THR A 6 -2.73 -4.68 18.29
CA THR A 6 -2.46 -4.34 16.88
C THR A 6 -2.75 -2.86 16.65
N SER A 7 -1.79 -2.15 16.10
CA SER A 7 -1.92 -0.72 15.77
C SER A 7 -2.37 -0.50 14.32
N SER A 8 -1.92 -1.35 13.40
CA SER A 8 -2.32 -1.33 11.99
C SER A 8 -2.11 -2.69 11.34
N ALA A 9 -2.94 -3.00 10.36
CA ALA A 9 -2.79 -4.13 9.45
C ALA A 9 -3.36 -3.74 8.09
N VAL A 10 -2.83 -4.32 7.02
CA VAL A 10 -3.32 -4.10 5.64
C VAL A 10 -3.60 -5.44 5.00
N ILE A 11 -4.71 -5.55 4.28
CA ILE A 11 -5.10 -6.74 3.51
C ILE A 11 -5.58 -6.33 2.12
N ALA A 12 -5.49 -7.25 1.15
CA ALA A 12 -6.07 -7.03 -0.17
C ALA A 12 -7.61 -6.97 -0.09
N PRO A 13 -8.26 -6.01 -0.75
CA PRO A 13 -9.71 -5.88 -0.77
C PRO A 13 -10.36 -6.96 -1.63
N SER A 14 -11.64 -7.24 -1.36
CA SER A 14 -12.50 -8.14 -2.15
C SER A 14 -11.94 -9.56 -2.37
N THR A 15 -11.08 -10.01 -1.45
CA THR A 15 -10.50 -11.36 -1.43
C THR A 15 -10.59 -11.94 -0.03
N ASN A 16 -10.49 -13.27 0.08
CA ASN A 16 -10.32 -13.93 1.38
C ASN A 16 -8.87 -13.71 1.86
N ALA A 17 -8.62 -12.59 2.49
CA ALA A 17 -7.30 -12.23 3.01
C ALA A 17 -7.22 -12.46 4.52
N SER A 18 -6.02 -12.73 5.02
CA SER A 18 -5.78 -12.99 6.43
C SER A 18 -4.80 -11.99 7.03
N PHE A 19 -5.02 -11.61 8.28
CA PHE A 19 -4.09 -10.81 9.07
C PHE A 19 -3.95 -11.38 10.48
N THR A 20 -2.85 -11.02 11.14
CA THR A 20 -2.63 -11.36 12.54
C THR A 20 -3.17 -10.26 13.44
N LEU A 21 -4.06 -10.62 14.35
CA LEU A 21 -4.57 -9.74 15.39
C LEU A 21 -3.88 -10.07 16.72
N ALA A 22 -3.08 -9.13 17.21
CA ALA A 22 -2.40 -9.22 18.50
C ALA A 22 -3.23 -8.56 19.60
N GLY A 23 -3.13 -9.11 20.82
CA GLY A 23 -3.85 -8.61 21.98
C GLY A 23 -3.52 -9.39 23.25
N THR A 24 -4.45 -9.43 24.18
CA THR A 24 -4.35 -10.26 25.39
C THR A 24 -5.69 -10.87 25.74
N ASN A 25 -5.65 -11.94 26.56
CA ASN A 25 -6.83 -12.63 27.09
C ASN A 25 -7.82 -13.12 26.01
N PHE A 26 -7.33 -13.48 24.84
CA PHE A 26 -8.15 -14.20 23.88
C PHE A 26 -8.45 -15.60 24.41
N VAL A 27 -9.69 -16.04 24.27
CA VAL A 27 -10.16 -17.38 24.62
C VAL A 27 -10.52 -18.12 23.35
N SER A 28 -10.31 -19.42 23.33
CA SER A 28 -10.43 -20.27 22.13
C SER A 28 -11.62 -19.93 21.25
N VAL A 29 -11.31 -19.57 20.00
CA VAL A 29 -12.18 -19.15 18.92
C VAL A 29 -13.18 -18.06 19.29
N PRO A 30 -12.69 -16.83 19.53
CA PRO A 30 -13.57 -15.69 19.74
C PRO A 30 -14.30 -15.32 18.43
N ILE A 31 -15.39 -14.56 18.56
CA ILE A 31 -16.01 -13.86 17.45
C ILE A 31 -15.17 -12.63 17.13
N VAL A 32 -14.85 -12.44 15.84
CA VAL A 32 -14.21 -11.22 15.34
C VAL A 32 -15.10 -10.55 14.30
N GLU A 33 -15.34 -9.27 14.49
CA GLU A 33 -16.15 -8.41 13.63
C GLU A 33 -15.34 -7.21 13.14
N LEU A 34 -15.50 -6.88 11.85
CA LEU A 34 -14.90 -5.75 11.18
C LEU A 34 -15.99 -4.70 10.97
N ILE A 35 -15.76 -3.49 11.45
CA ILE A 35 -16.77 -2.43 11.46
C ILE A 35 -16.27 -1.28 10.60
N SER A 36 -16.96 -1.00 9.49
CA SER A 36 -16.60 0.09 8.58
C SER A 36 -16.79 1.47 9.24
N SER A 37 -16.28 2.51 8.58
CA SER A 37 -16.49 3.90 9.01
C SER A 37 -17.97 4.32 9.02
N THR A 38 -18.80 3.65 8.19
CA THR A 38 -20.27 3.88 8.15
C THR A 38 -21.03 3.07 9.20
N GLY A 39 -20.33 2.22 9.98
CA GLY A 39 -20.94 1.36 11.01
C GLY A 39 -21.44 0.00 10.48
N ALA A 40 -21.22 -0.32 9.22
CA ALA A 40 -21.55 -1.66 8.70
C ALA A 40 -20.64 -2.71 9.33
N ILE A 41 -21.21 -3.83 9.76
CA ILE A 41 -20.52 -4.91 10.45
C ILE A 41 -20.37 -6.11 9.52
N THR A 42 -19.14 -6.55 9.33
CA THR A 42 -18.80 -7.80 8.63
C THR A 42 -18.15 -8.75 9.63
N ARG A 43 -18.70 -9.94 9.77
CA ARG A 43 -18.08 -10.98 10.60
C ARG A 43 -16.93 -11.62 9.83
N ALA A 44 -15.82 -11.89 10.52
CA ALA A 44 -14.71 -12.66 9.96
C ALA A 44 -15.19 -14.01 9.42
N SER A 45 -14.71 -14.41 8.23
CA SER A 45 -15.06 -15.68 7.59
C SER A 45 -14.41 -16.88 8.29
N ALA A 46 -13.23 -16.65 8.90
CA ALA A 46 -12.58 -17.63 9.76
C ALA A 46 -11.72 -16.92 10.83
N VAL A 47 -11.61 -17.56 11.99
CA VAL A 47 -10.72 -17.13 13.09
C VAL A 47 -9.97 -18.37 13.57
N THR A 48 -8.64 -18.30 13.52
CA THR A 48 -7.76 -19.33 14.12
C THR A 48 -7.20 -18.78 15.41
N PHE A 49 -7.42 -19.50 16.51
CA PHE A 49 -6.84 -19.21 17.80
C PHE A 49 -5.40 -19.74 17.85
N ASN A 50 -4.42 -18.84 17.77
CA ASN A 50 -3.00 -19.21 17.85
C ASN A 50 -2.54 -19.28 19.31
N SER A 51 -2.97 -18.30 20.13
CA SER A 51 -2.68 -18.22 21.56
C SER A 51 -3.60 -17.18 22.23
N ALA A 52 -3.50 -17.05 23.55
CA ALA A 52 -4.19 -16.00 24.31
C ALA A 52 -3.78 -14.57 23.90
N THR A 53 -2.74 -14.41 23.07
CA THR A 53 -2.23 -13.11 22.62
C THR A 53 -2.24 -12.93 21.10
N SER A 54 -2.66 -13.96 20.34
CA SER A 54 -2.60 -13.91 18.86
C SER A 54 -3.74 -14.70 18.22
N LEU A 55 -4.40 -14.06 17.28
CA LEU A 55 -5.41 -14.67 16.39
C LEU A 55 -4.97 -14.49 14.94
N THR A 56 -5.26 -15.48 14.09
CA THR A 56 -5.28 -15.27 12.63
C THR A 56 -6.72 -15.07 12.21
N VAL A 57 -7.01 -13.92 11.60
CA VAL A 57 -8.35 -13.53 11.19
C VAL A 57 -8.41 -13.51 9.67
N THR A 58 -9.32 -14.27 9.09
CA THR A 58 -9.59 -14.27 7.64
C THR A 58 -10.91 -13.57 7.37
N THR A 59 -10.91 -12.68 6.39
CA THR A 59 -12.09 -11.88 6.05
C THR A 59 -12.07 -11.49 4.57
N ASN A 60 -13.23 -11.11 4.04
CA ASN A 60 -13.38 -10.53 2.71
C ASN A 60 -14.08 -9.19 2.87
N LEU A 61 -13.35 -8.10 2.61
CA LEU A 61 -13.82 -6.74 2.81
C LEU A 61 -13.72 -5.93 1.52
N ALA A 62 -14.66 -5.04 1.31
CA ALA A 62 -14.49 -3.97 0.32
C ALA A 62 -13.33 -3.06 0.74
N ALA A 63 -12.77 -2.31 -0.22
CA ALA A 63 -11.77 -1.29 0.08
C ALA A 63 -12.26 -0.30 1.14
N GLY A 64 -11.40 0.03 2.10
CA GLY A 64 -11.72 0.94 3.19
C GLY A 64 -11.06 0.60 4.52
N ASN A 65 -11.33 1.43 5.52
CA ASN A 65 -10.76 1.32 6.85
C ASN A 65 -11.77 0.74 7.85
N TYR A 66 -11.30 -0.17 8.70
CA TYR A 66 -12.14 -0.94 9.61
C TYR A 66 -11.63 -0.91 11.04
N PHE A 67 -12.57 -0.74 11.97
CA PHE A 67 -12.36 -1.07 13.36
C PHE A 67 -12.50 -2.58 13.54
N VAL A 68 -11.81 -3.13 14.53
CA VAL A 68 -11.91 -4.56 14.87
C VAL A 68 -12.55 -4.72 16.23
N ARG A 69 -13.56 -5.57 16.32
CA ARG A 69 -14.19 -5.99 17.57
C ARG A 69 -13.94 -7.48 17.81
N VAL A 70 -13.53 -7.81 19.02
CA VAL A 70 -13.34 -9.19 19.47
C VAL A 70 -14.27 -9.46 20.62
N GLU A 71 -14.98 -10.59 20.57
CA GLU A 71 -15.81 -11.07 21.67
C GLU A 71 -15.45 -12.53 21.99
N ASN A 72 -14.97 -12.76 23.20
CA ASN A 72 -14.70 -14.08 23.73
C ASN A 72 -15.99 -14.84 24.03
N ASN A 73 -15.91 -16.17 24.08
CA ASN A 73 -17.05 -17.04 24.42
C ASN A 73 -17.55 -16.84 25.87
N ASP A 74 -16.78 -16.17 26.71
CA ASP A 74 -17.16 -15.79 28.08
C ASP A 74 -17.95 -14.47 28.17
N GLY A 75 -18.28 -13.87 26.99
CA GLY A 75 -18.99 -12.59 26.88
C GLY A 75 -18.10 -11.36 27.03
N GLY A 76 -16.81 -11.54 27.33
CA GLY A 76 -15.87 -10.42 27.36
C GLY A 76 -15.61 -9.88 25.96
N ALA A 77 -15.83 -8.58 25.72
CA ALA A 77 -15.64 -7.96 24.42
C ALA A 77 -14.78 -6.70 24.48
N VAL A 78 -14.09 -6.41 23.34
CA VAL A 78 -13.31 -5.19 23.10
C VAL A 78 -13.50 -4.75 21.65
N ARG A 79 -13.47 -3.46 21.41
CA ARG A 79 -13.35 -2.85 20.06
C ARG A 79 -12.11 -1.97 20.05
N SER A 80 -11.42 -1.92 18.93
CA SER A 80 -10.33 -0.97 18.71
C SER A 80 -10.82 0.48 18.81
N THR A 81 -10.02 1.38 19.35
CA THR A 81 -10.37 2.79 19.52
C THR A 81 -10.26 3.59 18.21
N SER A 82 -9.48 3.08 17.27
CA SER A 82 -9.32 3.60 15.92
C SER A 82 -9.52 2.48 14.90
N ALA A 83 -9.64 2.81 13.63
CA ALA A 83 -9.51 1.82 12.56
C ALA A 83 -8.07 1.30 12.54
N ILE A 84 -7.92 -0.02 12.62
CA ILE A 84 -6.62 -0.71 12.68
C ILE A 84 -6.42 -1.69 11.53
N LEU A 85 -7.40 -1.84 10.66
CA LEU A 85 -7.33 -2.68 9.47
C LEU A 85 -7.71 -1.84 8.25
N ALA A 86 -6.83 -1.79 7.27
CA ALA A 86 -7.11 -1.27 5.94
C ALA A 86 -7.28 -2.43 4.95
N ALA A 87 -8.36 -2.42 4.19
CA ALA A 87 -8.50 -3.23 2.99
C ALA A 87 -8.12 -2.34 1.80
N SER A 88 -6.90 -2.50 1.28
CA SER A 88 -6.28 -1.60 0.32
C SER A 88 -5.46 -2.39 -0.70
N ALA A 89 -5.46 -1.96 -1.95
CA ALA A 89 -4.66 -2.54 -3.03
C ALA A 89 -3.37 -1.71 -3.21
N ALA A 90 -2.32 -2.35 -3.72
CA ALA A 90 -1.11 -1.61 -4.09
C ALA A 90 -1.37 -0.73 -5.32
N PRO A 91 -0.63 0.38 -5.48
CA PRO A 91 -0.83 1.29 -6.60
C PRO A 91 -0.70 0.62 -7.97
N ASN A 92 -1.50 1.09 -8.91
CA ASN A 92 -1.44 0.70 -10.32
C ASN A 92 -0.79 1.78 -11.16
N TRP A 93 0.07 1.38 -12.11
CA TRP A 93 0.72 2.30 -13.03
C TRP A 93 -0.15 2.55 -14.27
N SER A 94 -0.43 3.82 -14.58
CA SER A 94 -0.98 4.24 -15.88
C SER A 94 0.12 4.41 -16.93
N THR A 95 1.31 4.92 -16.53
CA THR A 95 2.44 5.04 -17.46
C THR A 95 2.97 3.65 -17.83
N SER A 96 3.02 3.32 -19.11
CA SER A 96 3.53 2.03 -19.60
C SER A 96 5.01 1.85 -19.27
N ALA A 97 5.42 0.61 -18.98
CA ALA A 97 6.83 0.27 -18.82
C ALA A 97 7.63 0.47 -20.12
N GLY A 98 8.94 0.67 -20.00
CA GLY A 98 9.86 0.78 -21.13
C GLY A 98 10.29 2.22 -21.39
N SER A 99 10.43 2.58 -22.66
CA SER A 99 11.01 3.88 -23.04
C SER A 99 10.05 5.04 -22.76
N LEU A 100 10.55 6.02 -22.02
CA LEU A 100 9.88 7.32 -21.84
C LEU A 100 10.18 8.29 -22.99
N GLY A 101 11.24 8.03 -23.76
CA GLY A 101 11.65 8.86 -24.88
C GLY A 101 13.16 9.01 -24.96
N THR A 102 13.60 9.99 -25.76
CA THR A 102 15.00 10.35 -25.96
C THR A 102 15.24 11.82 -25.63
N ILE A 103 16.46 12.12 -25.22
CA ILE A 103 16.90 13.48 -24.89
C ILE A 103 18.10 13.81 -25.79
N ALA A 104 18.10 14.97 -26.44
CA ALA A 104 19.28 15.47 -27.10
C ALA A 104 20.33 15.98 -26.10
N ALA A 105 21.60 15.89 -26.43
CA ALA A 105 22.68 16.42 -25.58
C ALA A 105 22.46 17.89 -25.26
N GLY A 106 22.53 18.24 -23.96
CA GLY A 106 22.29 19.58 -23.43
C GLY A 106 20.84 20.05 -23.44
N ALA A 107 19.87 19.22 -23.83
CA ALA A 107 18.47 19.60 -23.85
C ALA A 107 17.82 19.48 -22.48
N THR A 108 16.88 20.38 -22.21
CA THR A 108 15.99 20.32 -21.05
C THR A 108 14.74 19.54 -21.43
N GLN A 109 14.36 18.56 -20.58
CA GLN A 109 13.19 17.71 -20.83
C GLN A 109 12.48 17.36 -19.52
N SER A 110 11.19 17.00 -19.65
CA SER A 110 10.37 16.52 -18.56
C SER A 110 9.53 15.33 -19.01
N PHE A 111 9.51 14.28 -18.18
CA PHE A 111 8.70 13.08 -18.38
C PHE A 111 7.75 12.94 -17.20
N THR A 112 6.47 12.73 -17.49
CA THR A 112 5.44 12.53 -16.49
C THR A 112 5.21 11.04 -16.26
N LEU A 113 5.21 10.63 -15.01
CA LEU A 113 4.90 9.29 -14.55
C LEU A 113 3.57 9.33 -13.81
N LEU A 114 2.64 8.44 -14.17
CA LEU A 114 1.32 8.36 -13.55
C LEU A 114 1.12 6.98 -12.94
N ALA A 115 0.75 6.98 -11.68
CA ALA A 115 0.21 5.82 -10.99
C ALA A 115 -1.03 6.26 -10.20
N TYR A 116 -1.93 5.34 -9.90
CA TYR A 116 -3.16 5.58 -9.18
C TYR A 116 -3.45 4.42 -8.24
N ASP A 117 -4.28 4.67 -7.26
CA ASP A 117 -4.78 3.67 -6.35
C ASP A 117 -6.29 3.52 -6.54
N ASP A 118 -6.76 2.27 -6.71
CA ASP A 118 -8.16 1.96 -7.02
C ASP A 118 -9.09 2.12 -5.81
N ASP A 119 -8.57 2.16 -4.59
CA ASP A 119 -9.38 2.27 -3.38
C ASP A 119 -9.57 3.71 -2.88
N SER A 120 -9.32 4.69 -3.75
CA SER A 120 -9.49 6.13 -3.53
C SER A 120 -8.43 6.80 -2.65
N THR A 121 -7.35 6.13 -2.33
CA THR A 121 -6.19 6.77 -1.72
C THR A 121 -5.21 7.21 -2.79
N ALA A 122 -4.56 8.34 -2.57
CA ALA A 122 -3.61 8.85 -3.54
C ALA A 122 -2.28 8.11 -3.43
N VAL A 123 -1.60 7.91 -4.56
CA VAL A 123 -0.16 7.61 -4.55
C VAL A 123 0.55 8.77 -3.86
N THR A 124 1.29 8.49 -2.79
CA THR A 124 1.90 9.53 -1.94
C THR A 124 3.30 9.91 -2.36
N SER A 125 4.02 8.98 -3.01
CA SER A 125 5.40 9.24 -3.38
C SER A 125 5.90 8.37 -4.52
N TYR A 126 6.93 8.88 -5.19
CA TYR A 126 7.72 8.16 -6.17
C TYR A 126 9.18 8.15 -5.75
N SER A 127 9.85 7.01 -5.89
CA SER A 127 11.27 6.86 -5.54
C SER A 127 12.02 6.00 -6.56
N LEU A 128 13.30 6.33 -6.75
CA LEU A 128 14.21 5.53 -7.57
C LEU A 128 14.66 4.30 -6.77
N GLN A 129 14.30 3.10 -7.26
CA GLN A 129 14.65 1.84 -6.60
C GLN A 129 15.95 1.23 -7.11
N SER A 130 16.21 1.35 -8.40
CA SER A 130 17.43 0.83 -9.03
C SER A 130 17.77 1.57 -10.30
N GLY A 131 19.00 1.41 -10.77
CA GLY A 131 19.51 2.08 -11.94
C GLY A 131 19.91 3.54 -11.68
N SER A 132 20.00 4.34 -12.72
CA SER A 132 20.35 5.77 -12.65
C SER A 132 19.58 6.57 -13.70
N LEU A 133 19.21 7.78 -13.33
CA LEU A 133 18.69 8.78 -14.27
C LEU A 133 19.81 9.37 -15.11
N PRO A 134 19.50 9.97 -16.28
CA PRO A 134 20.48 10.75 -17.03
C PRO A 134 21.12 11.85 -16.19
N GLY A 135 22.38 12.19 -16.49
CA GLY A 135 23.07 13.27 -15.79
C GLY A 135 22.29 14.60 -15.87
N GLY A 136 22.13 15.27 -14.75
CA GLY A 136 21.35 16.52 -14.65
C GLY A 136 19.84 16.36 -14.47
N PHE A 137 19.32 15.10 -14.40
CA PHE A 137 17.91 14.81 -14.17
C PHE A 137 17.67 14.40 -12.71
N SER A 138 16.49 14.76 -12.21
CA SER A 138 15.99 14.36 -10.91
C SER A 138 14.56 13.84 -11.00
N LEU A 139 14.19 12.97 -10.06
CA LEU A 139 12.84 12.52 -9.84
C LEU A 139 12.22 13.35 -8.72
N THR A 140 11.04 13.90 -8.98
CA THR A 140 10.16 14.52 -8.00
C THR A 140 8.77 13.93 -8.17
N GLY A 141 7.92 14.02 -7.16
CA GLY A 141 6.53 13.61 -7.33
C GLY A 141 5.83 13.46 -5.99
N ASP A 142 4.56 13.82 -6.04
CA ASP A 142 3.58 13.66 -4.99
C ASP A 142 2.19 13.39 -5.61
N SER A 143 1.24 13.00 -4.79
CA SER A 143 -0.18 13.02 -5.12
C SER A 143 -0.53 12.50 -6.53
N SER A 144 -0.05 11.32 -6.89
CA SER A 144 -0.34 10.60 -8.14
C SER A 144 0.46 11.03 -9.38
N ILE A 145 1.30 12.04 -9.30
CA ILE A 145 2.15 12.49 -10.40
C ILE A 145 3.62 12.43 -10.02
N GLY A 146 4.39 11.58 -10.70
CA GLY A 146 5.85 11.60 -10.69
C GLY A 146 6.39 12.39 -11.87
N THR A 147 7.48 13.11 -11.70
CA THR A 147 8.13 13.87 -12.76
C THR A 147 9.63 13.60 -12.76
N ILE A 148 10.16 13.14 -13.89
CA ILE A 148 11.59 13.07 -14.16
C ILE A 148 11.93 14.26 -15.03
N SER A 149 12.69 15.22 -14.53
CA SER A 149 13.01 16.43 -15.26
C SER A 149 14.44 16.92 -15.01
N GLY A 150 15.00 17.62 -15.98
CA GLY A 150 16.34 18.19 -15.89
C GLY A 150 16.87 18.65 -17.23
N THR A 151 18.14 19.08 -17.21
CA THR A 151 18.91 19.38 -18.43
C THR A 151 20.03 18.35 -18.55
N GLU A 152 20.09 17.66 -19.68
CA GLU A 152 21.13 16.66 -19.92
C GLU A 152 22.51 17.32 -19.83
N SER A 153 23.41 16.76 -19.03
CA SER A 153 24.69 17.39 -18.67
C SER A 153 25.93 16.55 -18.98
N GLY A 154 25.80 15.43 -19.69
CA GLY A 154 26.91 14.51 -19.62
C GLY A 154 27.33 13.73 -20.82
N SER A 155 26.61 13.63 -21.92
CA SER A 155 27.01 12.70 -22.97
C SER A 155 26.97 13.28 -24.37
N SER A 156 28.08 13.16 -25.08
CA SER A 156 28.13 13.35 -26.54
C SER A 156 27.86 12.04 -27.31
N ALA A 157 27.69 10.92 -26.60
CA ALA A 157 27.41 9.60 -27.19
C ALA A 157 26.01 9.15 -26.78
N THR A 158 25.32 8.43 -27.67
CA THR A 158 24.01 7.82 -27.34
C THR A 158 24.18 6.81 -26.20
N THR A 159 23.48 7.04 -25.13
CA THR A 159 23.50 6.19 -23.93
C THR A 159 22.06 5.88 -23.52
N THR A 160 21.78 4.62 -23.16
CA THR A 160 20.49 4.23 -22.61
C THR A 160 20.59 4.12 -21.09
N TYR A 161 19.78 4.88 -20.40
CA TYR A 161 19.62 4.81 -18.94
C TYR A 161 18.44 3.91 -18.62
N SER A 162 18.69 2.86 -17.84
CA SER A 162 17.65 1.93 -17.38
C SER A 162 17.49 2.09 -15.86
N PHE A 163 16.26 2.22 -15.40
CA PHE A 163 15.97 2.43 -13.98
C PHE A 163 14.59 1.90 -13.62
N THR A 164 14.38 1.68 -12.32
CA THR A 164 13.11 1.24 -11.77
C THR A 164 12.60 2.30 -10.80
N ILE A 165 11.36 2.71 -10.99
CA ILE A 165 10.66 3.65 -10.08
C ILE A 165 9.62 2.87 -9.28
N ARG A 166 9.53 3.19 -7.99
CA ARG A 166 8.51 2.73 -7.06
C ARG A 166 7.45 3.80 -6.86
N ALA A 167 6.20 3.43 -7.00
CA ALA A 167 5.05 4.20 -6.51
C ALA A 167 4.64 3.63 -5.14
N THR A 168 4.33 4.51 -4.18
CA THR A 168 3.90 4.15 -2.83
C THR A 168 2.58 4.86 -2.51
N ASP A 169 1.61 4.14 -1.92
CA ASP A 169 0.33 4.69 -1.46
C ASP A 169 0.35 5.15 0.01
N ASN A 170 -0.81 5.55 0.53
CA ASN A 170 -1.00 5.98 1.92
C ASN A 170 -0.79 4.86 2.93
N GLU A 171 -1.13 3.62 2.54
CA GLU A 171 -1.02 2.42 3.36
C GLU A 171 0.38 1.82 3.33
N SER A 172 1.32 2.49 2.62
CA SER A 172 2.71 2.06 2.43
C SER A 172 2.85 0.81 1.55
N GLN A 173 1.84 0.50 0.74
CA GLN A 173 1.95 -0.51 -0.30
C GLN A 173 2.68 0.05 -1.50
N THR A 174 3.35 -0.79 -2.25
CA THR A 174 4.24 -0.34 -3.32
C THR A 174 4.10 -1.15 -4.58
N THR A 175 4.31 -0.50 -5.72
CA THR A 175 4.45 -1.17 -7.01
C THR A 175 5.61 -0.56 -7.79
N ASP A 176 6.47 -1.42 -8.32
CA ASP A 176 7.67 -1.04 -9.06
C ASP A 176 7.42 -1.12 -10.57
N ARG A 177 8.01 -0.19 -11.33
CA ARG A 177 7.99 -0.22 -12.79
C ARG A 177 9.32 0.20 -13.39
N ALA A 178 9.77 -0.57 -14.40
CA ALA A 178 11.01 -0.32 -15.10
C ALA A 178 10.79 0.62 -16.29
N PHE A 179 11.72 1.57 -16.45
CA PHE A 179 11.73 2.56 -17.53
C PHE A 179 13.11 2.69 -18.13
N THR A 180 13.16 3.29 -19.33
CA THR A 180 14.39 3.70 -20.00
C THR A 180 14.25 5.10 -20.58
N ILE A 181 15.37 5.79 -20.70
CA ILE A 181 15.54 7.05 -21.42
C ILE A 181 16.78 6.93 -22.30
#